data_7d6bf02125ae510507406bcef9301476
#
_entry.id   7d6bf02125ae510507406bcef9301476
#
_cell.length_a   1.000
_cell.length_b   1.000
_cell.length_c   1.000
_cell.angle_alpha   90.00
_cell.angle_beta   90.00
_cell.angle_gamma   90.00
#
_symmetry.space_group_name_H-M   'P 1'
#
loop_
_entity.id
_entity.type
_entity.pdbx_description
1 polymer ?
#
loop_
_entity_poly.entity_id
_entity_poly.type
_entity_poly.pdbx_seq_one_letter_code
_entity_poly.pdbx_strand_id
1 'polypeptide(L)'
;DVLTSRGLGDVYKRQGLSQFLVNLKLLGVEINPIEDMTHQKHFNETVFNNVKLNKDALLGEEGMGWQQVVGELALERSGPERFLSHYILLDNFISEFRYKMSEMGITSLGKIISELQTLRMMSFSIAWMIQEKKSPDVQAAFVKEAGNVFEKKLIETIREMSNLIPFEEWSSSLKSLFQDATLRIPANSLRGGTSEIMRGIISKQLGLR
;
A
#
# COMPACT_ATOMS: atom_id res chain seq x y z
N ASP A 1 -14.60 9.81 0.78
CA ASP A 1 -13.53 9.78 1.77
C ASP A 1 -14.13 9.62 3.16
N VAL A 2 -13.68 8.60 3.86
CA VAL A 2 -14.13 8.29 5.22
C VAL A 2 -13.13 8.91 6.20
N LEU A 3 -13.62 9.80 7.06
CA LEU A 3 -12.81 10.44 8.09
C LEU A 3 -13.25 9.99 9.47
N THR A 4 -12.28 9.57 10.28
CA THR A 4 -12.50 9.26 11.69
C THR A 4 -12.25 10.51 12.53
N SER A 5 -13.25 10.94 13.31
CA SER A 5 -13.06 12.01 14.30
C SER A 5 -12.83 11.42 15.68
N ARG A 6 -11.88 12.00 16.42
CA ARG A 6 -11.60 11.65 17.81
C ARG A 6 -12.44 12.53 18.73
N GLY A 7 -13.32 11.91 19.52
CA GLY A 7 -14.12 12.64 20.52
C GLY A 7 -13.24 13.12 21.69
N LEU A 8 -13.51 14.35 22.17
CA LEU A 8 -12.98 14.86 23.43
C LEU A 8 -13.60 14.05 24.58
N GLY A 9 -12.80 13.28 25.31
CA GLY A 9 -13.28 12.51 26.47
C GLY A 9 -13.01 11.00 26.40
N ASP A 10 -12.24 10.54 25.41
CA ASP A 10 -11.89 9.13 25.26
C ASP A 10 -10.93 8.69 26.38
N VAL A 11 -11.47 8.05 27.41
CA VAL A 11 -10.73 7.50 28.55
C VAL A 11 -9.86 6.31 28.12
N TYR A 12 -10.24 5.64 27.04
CA TYR A 12 -9.50 4.52 26.46
C TYR A 12 -9.20 4.81 24.99
N LYS A 13 -7.92 4.74 24.60
CA LYS A 13 -7.35 5.13 23.30
C LYS A 13 -8.11 4.66 22.03
N ARG A 14 -9.17 3.87 22.15
CA ARG A 14 -9.87 3.23 21.02
C ARG A 14 -11.39 3.20 21.18
N GLN A 15 -11.91 3.78 22.26
CA GLN A 15 -13.35 3.91 22.51
C GLN A 15 -13.85 5.29 22.06
N GLY A 16 -15.10 5.38 21.71
CA GLY A 16 -15.74 6.64 21.32
C GLY A 16 -15.44 7.12 19.90
N LEU A 17 -14.73 6.32 19.08
CA LEU A 17 -14.51 6.64 17.69
C LEU A 17 -15.71 6.23 16.84
N SER A 18 -16.14 7.12 15.95
CA SER A 18 -17.19 6.86 14.97
C SER A 18 -16.73 7.29 13.59
N GLN A 19 -17.22 6.61 12.56
CA GLN A 19 -16.94 6.96 11.16
C GLN A 19 -18.16 7.70 10.57
N PHE A 20 -17.87 8.66 9.71
CA PHE A 20 -18.88 9.44 9.01
C PHE A 20 -18.59 9.48 7.51
N LEU A 21 -19.63 9.33 6.70
CA LEU A 21 -19.56 9.57 5.28
C LEU A 21 -19.80 11.06 5.02
N VAL A 22 -18.76 11.78 4.61
CA VAL A 22 -18.81 13.23 4.42
C VAL A 22 -18.77 13.56 2.93
N ASN A 23 -19.79 14.29 2.46
CA ASN A 23 -19.74 14.86 1.12
C ASN A 23 -18.75 16.03 1.11
N LEU A 24 -17.68 15.90 0.35
CA LEU A 24 -16.62 16.90 0.27
C LEU A 24 -17.02 18.23 -0.39
N LYS A 25 -18.25 18.33 -0.94
CA LYS A 25 -18.82 19.57 -1.50
C LYS A 25 -19.62 20.36 -0.49
N LEU A 26 -19.70 19.91 0.77
CA LEU A 26 -20.41 20.64 1.82
C LEU A 26 -19.69 21.95 2.17
N LEU A 27 -20.49 22.96 2.55
CA LEU A 27 -19.97 24.22 3.09
C LEU A 27 -19.12 23.95 4.34
N GLY A 28 -17.94 24.53 4.39
CA GLY A 28 -16.98 24.34 5.48
C GLY A 28 -15.99 23.20 5.26
N VAL A 29 -16.06 22.49 4.13
CA VAL A 29 -15.03 21.53 3.71
C VAL A 29 -14.06 22.22 2.76
N GLU A 30 -12.79 22.23 3.10
CA GLU A 30 -11.71 22.75 2.25
C GLU A 30 -10.72 21.64 1.95
N ILE A 31 -10.29 21.53 0.69
CA ILE A 31 -9.33 20.50 0.24
C ILE A 31 -8.14 21.21 -0.38
N ASN A 32 -6.97 21.04 0.26
CA ASN A 32 -5.71 21.62 -0.17
C ASN A 32 -4.79 20.51 -0.68
N PRO A 33 -4.56 20.39 -1.99
CA PRO A 33 -3.69 19.36 -2.54
C PRO A 33 -2.25 19.51 -2.07
N ILE A 34 -1.61 18.39 -1.67
CA ILE A 34 -0.20 18.32 -1.30
C ILE A 34 0.56 17.65 -2.45
N GLU A 35 1.58 18.33 -2.93
CA GLU A 35 2.46 17.83 -3.98
C GLU A 35 3.52 16.90 -3.39
N ASP A 36 3.67 15.71 -3.98
CA ASP A 36 4.68 14.74 -3.58
C ASP A 36 6.00 14.88 -4.38
N MET A 37 6.97 14.01 -4.13
CA MET A 37 8.28 14.03 -4.80
C MET A 37 8.19 13.77 -6.31
N THR A 38 7.07 13.24 -6.81
CA THR A 38 6.81 13.02 -8.24
C THR A 38 6.09 14.20 -8.88
N HIS A 39 5.90 15.32 -8.17
CA HIS A 39 5.09 16.47 -8.56
C HIS A 39 3.62 16.13 -8.79
N GLN A 40 3.14 15.02 -8.24
CA GLN A 40 1.73 14.65 -8.29
C GLN A 40 1.02 14.99 -6.98
N LYS A 41 -0.29 15.20 -7.07
CA LYS A 41 -1.13 15.64 -5.95
C LYS A 41 -2.04 14.49 -5.51
N HIS A 42 -1.43 13.41 -5.02
CA HIS A 42 -2.16 12.23 -4.52
C HIS A 42 -2.69 12.40 -3.10
N PHE A 43 -2.13 13.35 -2.35
CA PHE A 43 -2.50 13.63 -0.98
C PHE A 43 -3.15 15.00 -0.87
N ASN A 44 -4.03 15.13 0.12
CA ASN A 44 -4.72 16.39 0.40
C ASN A 44 -4.73 16.62 1.90
N GLU A 45 -4.56 17.87 2.30
CA GLU A 45 -5.03 18.35 3.58
C GLU A 45 -6.52 18.62 3.45
N THR A 46 -7.33 18.06 4.34
CA THR A 46 -8.77 18.31 4.36
C THR A 46 -9.13 19.00 5.66
N VAL A 47 -9.67 20.22 5.56
CA VAL A 47 -10.09 21.03 6.71
C VAL A 47 -11.61 21.02 6.81
N PHE A 48 -12.13 20.76 8.01
CA PHE A 48 -13.54 20.80 8.32
C PHE A 48 -13.81 21.94 9.29
N ASN A 49 -14.52 22.95 8.83
CA ASN A 49 -14.88 24.11 9.62
C ASN A 49 -16.40 24.15 9.83
N ASN A 50 -16.87 23.79 11.02
CA ASN A 50 -18.28 23.76 11.40
C ASN A 50 -19.19 23.01 10.41
N VAL A 51 -18.70 21.95 9.81
CA VAL A 51 -19.48 21.12 8.87
C VAL A 51 -20.60 20.42 9.63
N LYS A 52 -21.84 20.63 9.17
CA LYS A 52 -23.03 19.98 9.72
C LYS A 52 -23.35 18.72 8.92
N LEU A 53 -23.48 17.62 9.62
CA LEU A 53 -23.84 16.32 9.04
C LEU A 53 -25.23 15.91 9.53
N ASN A 54 -25.99 15.25 8.66
CA ASN A 54 -27.23 14.58 9.05
C ASN A 54 -26.91 13.28 9.79
N LYS A 55 -27.85 12.74 10.54
CA LYS A 55 -27.69 11.47 11.26
C LYS A 55 -27.33 10.30 10.34
N ASP A 56 -27.83 10.31 9.12
CA ASP A 56 -27.57 9.28 8.10
C ASP A 56 -26.11 9.28 7.60
N ALA A 57 -25.32 10.29 7.94
CA ALA A 57 -23.90 10.32 7.64
C ALA A 57 -23.06 9.41 8.55
N LEU A 58 -23.63 8.99 9.70
CA LEU A 58 -22.96 8.04 10.60
C LEU A 58 -22.88 6.66 9.92
N LEU A 59 -21.69 6.12 9.82
CA LEU A 59 -21.46 4.79 9.27
C LEU A 59 -21.54 3.73 10.38
N GLY A 60 -22.63 2.95 10.35
CA GLY A 60 -22.90 1.93 11.37
C GLY A 60 -23.36 2.52 12.70
N GLU A 61 -22.84 1.99 13.81
CA GLU A 61 -23.23 2.40 15.17
C GLU A 61 -22.20 3.37 15.77
N GLU A 62 -22.68 4.29 16.60
CA GLU A 62 -21.82 5.24 17.33
C GLU A 62 -20.84 4.49 18.24
N GLY A 63 -19.58 4.90 18.22
CA GLY A 63 -18.51 4.28 19.01
C GLY A 63 -17.86 3.03 18.39
N MET A 64 -18.36 2.54 17.25
CA MET A 64 -17.84 1.33 16.58
C MET A 64 -16.76 1.62 15.54
N GLY A 65 -16.35 2.86 15.35
CA GLY A 65 -15.42 3.28 14.29
C GLY A 65 -14.07 2.57 14.33
N TRP A 66 -13.55 2.25 15.52
CA TRP A 66 -12.28 1.51 15.61
C TRP A 66 -12.38 0.10 15.01
N GLN A 67 -13.46 -0.62 15.31
CA GLN A 67 -13.68 -1.98 14.78
C GLN A 67 -13.87 -1.96 13.26
N GLN A 68 -14.60 -0.96 12.76
CA GLN A 68 -14.80 -0.75 11.32
C GLN A 68 -13.47 -0.53 10.60
N VAL A 69 -12.63 0.41 11.10
CA VAL A 69 -11.30 0.70 10.50
C VAL A 69 -10.40 -0.54 10.52
N VAL A 70 -10.38 -1.28 11.63
CA VAL A 70 -9.53 -2.49 11.71
C VAL A 70 -9.97 -3.56 10.72
N GLY A 71 -11.30 -3.76 10.57
CA GLY A 71 -11.84 -4.70 9.59
C GLY A 71 -11.52 -4.31 8.14
N GLU A 72 -11.62 -3.03 7.82
CA GLU A 72 -11.28 -2.48 6.50
C GLU A 72 -9.78 -2.64 6.18
N LEU A 73 -8.91 -2.31 7.12
CA LEU A 73 -7.46 -2.42 6.95
C LEU A 73 -6.99 -3.85 6.67
N ALA A 74 -7.65 -4.86 7.21
CA ALA A 74 -7.33 -6.26 6.93
C ALA A 74 -7.55 -6.59 5.44
N LEU A 75 -8.63 -6.09 4.85
CA LEU A 75 -8.94 -6.26 3.44
C LEU A 75 -7.95 -5.49 2.55
N GLU A 76 -7.67 -4.24 2.90
CA GLU A 76 -6.77 -3.37 2.15
C GLU A 76 -5.33 -3.89 2.09
N ARG A 77 -4.81 -4.50 3.16
CA ARG A 77 -3.40 -4.91 3.28
C ARG A 77 -3.00 -6.05 2.37
N SER A 78 -3.94 -6.86 1.91
CA SER A 78 -3.66 -8.06 1.09
C SER A 78 -3.85 -7.86 -0.41
N GLY A 79 -4.31 -6.69 -0.82
CA GLY A 79 -4.60 -6.37 -2.21
C GLY A 79 -3.35 -6.38 -3.10
N PRO A 80 -3.53 -6.63 -4.42
CA PRO A 80 -2.42 -6.71 -5.38
C PRO A 80 -1.64 -5.39 -5.50
N GLU A 81 -2.26 -4.26 -5.20
CA GLU A 81 -1.62 -2.94 -5.18
C GLU A 81 -0.49 -2.84 -4.14
N ARG A 82 -0.36 -3.82 -3.25
CA ARG A 82 0.70 -3.86 -2.23
C ARG A 82 2.01 -4.46 -2.73
N PHE A 83 2.01 -5.06 -3.93
CA PHE A 83 3.20 -5.67 -4.54
C PHE A 83 3.24 -5.57 -6.07
N LEU A 84 2.22 -5.01 -6.71
CA LEU A 84 2.17 -4.84 -8.18
C LEU A 84 2.36 -3.39 -8.64
N SER A 85 2.68 -2.43 -7.76
CA SER A 85 2.78 -1.01 -8.12
C SER A 85 3.81 -0.75 -9.21
N HIS A 86 4.87 -1.54 -9.24
CA HIS A 86 5.98 -1.41 -10.18
C HIS A 86 6.04 -2.58 -11.18
N TYR A 87 4.96 -3.35 -11.31
CA TYR A 87 4.91 -4.48 -12.25
C TYR A 87 5.16 -4.03 -13.70
N ILE A 88 4.62 -2.89 -14.10
CA ILE A 88 4.82 -2.35 -15.45
C ILE A 88 6.31 -2.07 -15.74
N LEU A 89 7.06 -1.61 -14.73
CA LEU A 89 8.51 -1.42 -14.87
C LEU A 89 9.21 -2.77 -15.12
N LEU A 90 8.89 -3.80 -14.35
CA LEU A 90 9.45 -5.14 -14.50
C LEU A 90 9.14 -5.73 -15.87
N ASP A 91 7.89 -5.65 -16.30
CA ASP A 91 7.42 -6.19 -17.58
C ASP A 91 8.09 -5.50 -18.78
N ASN A 92 8.19 -4.18 -18.74
CA ASN A 92 8.88 -3.42 -19.79
C ASN A 92 10.37 -3.74 -19.80
N PHE A 93 11.03 -3.83 -18.64
CA PHE A 93 12.45 -4.17 -18.56
C PHE A 93 12.73 -5.55 -19.17
N ILE A 94 11.96 -6.57 -18.81
CA ILE A 94 12.07 -7.92 -19.36
C ILE A 94 11.81 -7.89 -20.88
N SER A 95 10.76 -7.22 -21.31
CA SER A 95 10.39 -7.15 -22.73
C SER A 95 11.49 -6.53 -23.60
N GLU A 96 12.15 -5.49 -23.09
CA GLU A 96 13.17 -4.76 -23.80
C GLU A 96 14.51 -5.52 -23.84
N PHE A 97 14.87 -6.23 -22.74
CA PHE A 97 16.22 -6.77 -22.58
C PHE A 97 16.34 -8.28 -22.45
N ARG A 98 15.25 -9.06 -22.50
CA ARG A 98 15.28 -10.53 -22.29
C ARG A 98 16.32 -11.27 -23.13
N TYR A 99 16.66 -10.79 -24.32
CA TYR A 99 17.65 -11.42 -25.22
C TYR A 99 19.06 -10.87 -25.06
N LYS A 100 19.24 -9.81 -24.27
CA LYS A 100 20.55 -9.18 -24.00
C LYS A 100 21.09 -9.49 -22.60
N MET A 101 20.28 -10.17 -21.76
CA MET A 101 20.67 -10.45 -20.38
C MET A 101 21.74 -11.51 -20.28
N SER A 102 22.71 -11.27 -19.40
CA SER A 102 23.66 -12.30 -18.96
C SER A 102 22.94 -13.37 -18.11
N GLU A 103 23.59 -14.51 -17.92
CA GLU A 103 23.08 -15.58 -17.03
C GLU A 103 22.81 -15.07 -15.61
N MET A 104 23.67 -14.19 -15.09
CA MET A 104 23.48 -13.54 -13.78
C MET A 104 22.23 -12.65 -13.78
N GLY A 105 21.98 -11.89 -14.83
CA GLY A 105 20.78 -11.06 -14.96
C GLY A 105 19.51 -11.90 -15.00
N ILE A 106 19.50 -12.97 -15.78
CA ILE A 106 18.38 -13.94 -15.86
C ILE A 106 18.11 -14.54 -14.48
N THR A 107 19.15 -14.95 -13.76
CA THR A 107 19.03 -15.52 -12.42
C THR A 107 18.43 -14.52 -11.42
N SER A 108 18.87 -13.27 -11.44
CA SER A 108 18.37 -12.22 -10.55
C SER A 108 16.91 -11.90 -10.82
N LEU A 109 16.52 -11.75 -12.08
CA LEU A 109 15.12 -11.52 -12.46
C LEU A 109 14.24 -12.75 -12.19
N GLY A 110 14.78 -13.96 -12.36
CA GLY A 110 14.09 -15.20 -12.03
C GLY A 110 13.70 -15.26 -10.54
N LYS A 111 14.58 -14.78 -9.64
CA LYS A 111 14.27 -14.64 -8.21
C LYS A 111 13.13 -13.65 -7.96
N ILE A 112 13.16 -12.48 -8.60
CA ILE A 112 12.10 -11.46 -8.49
C ILE A 112 10.76 -12.03 -8.96
N ILE A 113 10.74 -12.72 -10.11
CA ILE A 113 9.51 -13.34 -10.65
C ILE A 113 8.97 -14.42 -9.68
N SER A 114 9.86 -15.24 -9.11
CA SER A 114 9.47 -16.27 -8.14
C SER A 114 8.85 -15.67 -6.87
N GLU A 115 9.45 -14.60 -6.33
CA GLU A 115 8.90 -13.87 -5.19
C GLU A 115 7.55 -13.24 -5.52
N LEU A 116 7.40 -12.65 -6.70
CA LEU A 116 6.14 -12.09 -7.18
C LEU A 116 5.03 -13.16 -7.24
N GLN A 117 5.33 -14.34 -7.78
CA GLN A 117 4.37 -15.45 -7.82
C GLN A 117 3.98 -15.91 -6.41
N THR A 118 4.93 -15.96 -5.49
CA THR A 118 4.66 -16.29 -4.08
C THR A 118 3.70 -15.28 -3.46
N LEU A 119 3.94 -13.97 -3.62
CA LEU A 119 3.06 -12.91 -3.12
C LEU A 119 1.65 -13.00 -3.72
N ARG A 120 1.54 -13.29 -5.01
CA ARG A 120 0.25 -13.51 -5.66
C ARG A 120 -0.51 -14.68 -5.04
N MET A 121 0.14 -15.81 -4.83
CA MET A 121 -0.49 -16.97 -4.20
C MET A 121 -0.93 -16.69 -2.76
N MET A 122 -0.12 -15.96 -2.00
CA MET A 122 -0.49 -15.52 -0.65
C MET A 122 -1.71 -14.60 -0.67
N SER A 123 -1.76 -13.62 -1.58
CA SER A 123 -2.92 -12.73 -1.76
C SER A 123 -4.19 -13.51 -2.12
N PHE A 124 -4.12 -14.48 -3.03
CA PHE A 124 -5.25 -15.35 -3.36
C PHE A 124 -5.70 -16.19 -2.16
N SER A 125 -4.77 -16.71 -1.35
CA SER A 125 -5.11 -17.45 -0.15
C SER A 125 -5.89 -16.59 0.86
N ILE A 126 -5.55 -15.30 0.97
CA ILE A 126 -6.27 -14.36 1.82
C ILE A 126 -7.67 -14.07 1.26
N ALA A 127 -7.79 -13.86 -0.05
CA ALA A 127 -9.10 -13.68 -0.69
C ALA A 127 -10.02 -14.89 -0.42
N TRP A 128 -9.48 -16.10 -0.49
CA TRP A 128 -10.20 -17.31 -0.13
C TRP A 128 -10.60 -17.35 1.36
N MET A 129 -9.70 -16.96 2.29
CA MET A 129 -10.04 -16.87 3.72
C MET A 129 -11.21 -15.90 3.96
N ILE A 130 -11.21 -14.75 3.28
CA ILE A 130 -12.29 -13.76 3.37
C ILE A 130 -13.61 -14.36 2.87
N GLN A 131 -13.59 -15.07 1.74
CA GLN A 131 -14.76 -15.76 1.20
C GLN A 131 -15.32 -16.78 2.20
N GLU A 132 -14.45 -17.49 2.91
CA GLU A 132 -14.79 -18.42 3.99
C GLU A 132 -15.17 -17.74 5.32
N LYS A 133 -15.31 -16.40 5.34
CA LYS A 133 -15.62 -15.57 6.51
C LYS A 133 -14.62 -15.73 7.67
N LYS A 134 -13.36 -16.04 7.36
CA LYS A 134 -12.24 -16.10 8.30
C LYS A 134 -11.55 -14.74 8.36
N SER A 135 -11.07 -14.35 9.55
CA SER A 135 -10.27 -13.13 9.71
C SER A 135 -8.83 -13.35 9.27
N PRO A 136 -8.32 -12.66 8.23
CA PRO A 136 -6.97 -12.83 7.73
C PRO A 136 -5.97 -11.78 8.27
N ASP A 137 -6.20 -11.17 9.43
CA ASP A 137 -5.45 -10.00 9.91
C ASP A 137 -3.93 -10.19 9.88
N VAL A 138 -3.45 -11.32 10.37
CA VAL A 138 -2.01 -11.64 10.43
C VAL A 138 -1.46 -11.94 9.05
N GLN A 139 -2.19 -12.76 8.27
CA GLN A 139 -1.80 -13.13 6.93
C GLN A 139 -1.74 -11.90 6.02
N ALA A 140 -2.72 -10.99 6.15
CA ALA A 140 -2.74 -9.72 5.42
C ALA A 140 -1.56 -8.81 5.82
N ALA A 141 -1.23 -8.72 7.11
CA ALA A 141 -0.05 -8.00 7.58
C ALA A 141 1.24 -8.60 7.01
N PHE A 142 1.31 -9.93 6.90
CA PHE A 142 2.46 -10.63 6.34
C PHE A 142 2.63 -10.33 4.84
N VAL A 143 1.54 -10.40 4.05
CA VAL A 143 1.57 -10.04 2.62
C VAL A 143 1.99 -8.59 2.43
N LYS A 144 1.47 -7.68 3.26
CA LYS A 144 1.84 -6.26 3.19
C LYS A 144 3.32 -6.03 3.48
N GLU A 145 3.87 -6.66 4.53
CA GLU A 145 5.29 -6.54 4.85
C GLU A 145 6.18 -7.14 3.77
N ALA A 146 5.86 -8.35 3.31
CA ALA A 146 6.60 -9.01 2.25
C ALA A 146 6.51 -8.22 0.92
N GLY A 147 5.37 -7.62 0.61
CA GLY A 147 5.18 -6.74 -0.53
C GLY A 147 6.05 -5.48 -0.46
N ASN A 148 6.15 -4.84 0.72
CA ASN A 148 7.03 -3.68 0.92
C ASN A 148 8.51 -4.03 0.63
N VAL A 149 8.95 -5.18 1.12
CA VAL A 149 10.32 -5.66 0.88
C VAL A 149 10.53 -5.98 -0.59
N PHE A 150 9.57 -6.66 -1.21
CA PHE A 150 9.60 -7.01 -2.63
C PHE A 150 9.68 -5.79 -3.54
N GLU A 151 8.84 -4.78 -3.35
CA GLU A 151 8.83 -3.59 -4.21
C GLU A 151 10.16 -2.84 -4.16
N LYS A 152 10.78 -2.72 -2.98
CA LYS A 152 12.12 -2.14 -2.84
C LYS A 152 13.17 -2.99 -3.57
N LYS A 153 13.14 -4.30 -3.34
CA LYS A 153 14.08 -5.25 -3.95
C LYS A 153 13.96 -5.26 -5.48
N LEU A 154 12.75 -5.18 -6.02
CA LEU A 154 12.51 -5.09 -7.46
C LEU A 154 13.26 -3.89 -8.08
N ILE A 155 13.10 -2.70 -7.51
CA ILE A 155 13.73 -1.49 -8.04
C ILE A 155 15.25 -1.55 -7.90
N GLU A 156 15.76 -2.03 -6.76
CA GLU A 156 17.20 -2.21 -6.59
C GLU A 156 17.77 -3.24 -7.58
N THR A 157 17.06 -4.36 -7.79
CA THR A 157 17.50 -5.35 -8.80
C THR A 157 17.57 -4.74 -10.20
N ILE A 158 16.58 -3.95 -10.60
CA ILE A 158 16.59 -3.26 -11.90
C ILE A 158 17.71 -2.20 -11.95
N ARG A 159 17.98 -1.50 -10.85
CA ARG A 159 19.11 -0.57 -10.74
C ARG A 159 20.46 -1.28 -10.92
N GLU A 160 20.64 -2.44 -10.27
CA GLU A 160 21.84 -3.25 -10.43
C GLU A 160 22.03 -3.72 -11.89
N MET A 161 20.93 -3.99 -12.60
CA MET A 161 20.99 -4.35 -14.02
C MET A 161 21.55 -3.23 -14.90
N SER A 162 21.47 -1.95 -14.49
CA SER A 162 22.07 -0.84 -15.23
C SER A 162 23.61 -0.92 -15.29
N ASN A 163 24.23 -1.70 -14.41
CA ASN A 163 25.67 -2.00 -14.47
C ASN A 163 26.00 -3.05 -15.56
N LEU A 164 25.02 -3.83 -15.99
CA LEU A 164 25.15 -4.86 -17.02
C LEU A 164 24.65 -4.39 -18.38
N ILE A 165 23.63 -3.56 -18.37
CA ILE A 165 23.00 -2.96 -19.56
C ILE A 165 22.99 -1.45 -19.33
N PRO A 166 23.91 -0.69 -19.98
CA PRO A 166 24.06 0.74 -19.76
C PRO A 166 22.74 1.50 -19.85
N PHE A 167 22.52 2.42 -18.92
CA PHE A 167 21.27 3.18 -18.83
C PHE A 167 20.98 3.96 -20.12
N GLU A 168 22.01 4.33 -20.88
CA GLU A 168 21.92 5.00 -22.18
C GLU A 168 21.15 4.16 -23.20
N GLU A 169 21.26 2.82 -23.13
CA GLU A 169 20.58 1.88 -24.04
C GLU A 169 19.09 1.69 -23.73
N TRP A 170 18.63 2.17 -22.56
CA TRP A 170 17.23 2.02 -22.18
C TRP A 170 16.34 2.97 -22.98
N SER A 171 15.15 2.52 -23.36
CA SER A 171 14.16 3.37 -23.98
C SER A 171 13.76 4.54 -23.04
N SER A 172 13.32 5.64 -23.63
CA SER A 172 12.83 6.81 -22.86
C SER A 172 11.65 6.45 -21.95
N SER A 173 10.80 5.53 -22.41
CA SER A 173 9.67 5.02 -21.61
C SER A 173 10.16 4.26 -20.38
N LEU A 174 11.11 3.35 -20.54
CA LEU A 174 11.66 2.56 -19.43
C LEU A 174 12.41 3.45 -18.43
N LYS A 175 13.18 4.44 -18.91
CA LYS A 175 13.83 5.45 -18.06
C LYS A 175 12.80 6.20 -17.19
N SER A 176 11.71 6.66 -17.80
CA SER A 176 10.65 7.37 -17.09
C SER A 176 9.98 6.49 -16.03
N LEU A 177 9.65 5.23 -16.35
CA LEU A 177 9.09 4.27 -15.41
C LEU A 177 10.03 4.01 -14.23
N PHE A 178 11.33 3.87 -14.49
CA PHE A 178 12.33 3.62 -13.45
C PHE A 178 12.51 4.83 -12.54
N GLN A 179 12.53 6.05 -13.09
CA GLN A 179 12.61 7.28 -12.33
C GLN A 179 11.38 7.48 -11.44
N ASP A 180 10.18 7.31 -11.99
CA ASP A 180 8.91 7.40 -11.24
C ASP A 180 8.89 6.36 -10.11
N ALA A 181 9.22 5.11 -10.39
CA ALA A 181 9.29 4.04 -9.40
C ALA A 181 10.26 4.37 -8.26
N THR A 182 11.44 4.92 -8.60
CA THR A 182 12.46 5.30 -7.60
C THR A 182 11.96 6.39 -6.66
N LEU A 183 11.24 7.39 -7.18
CA LEU A 183 10.67 8.47 -6.38
C LEU A 183 9.49 8.03 -5.51
N ARG A 184 8.73 7.02 -5.94
CA ARG A 184 7.54 6.51 -5.21
C ARG A 184 7.86 5.51 -4.11
N ILE A 185 9.02 4.88 -4.13
CA ILE A 185 9.38 3.80 -3.19
C ILE A 185 9.20 4.18 -1.71
N PRO A 186 9.58 5.38 -1.23
CA PRO A 186 9.38 5.76 0.15
C PRO A 186 7.90 5.73 0.56
N ALA A 187 7.01 6.24 -0.29
CA ALA A 187 5.57 6.26 -0.05
C ALA A 187 4.97 4.85 -0.01
N ASN A 188 5.44 3.92 -0.84
CA ASN A 188 4.94 2.54 -0.88
C ASN A 188 5.11 1.81 0.46
N SER A 189 6.17 2.10 1.21
CA SER A 189 6.41 1.50 2.52
C SER A 189 5.56 2.08 3.66
N LEU A 190 4.91 3.24 3.43
CA LEU A 190 4.07 3.91 4.44
C LEU A 190 2.58 3.57 4.27
N ARG A 191 2.10 3.45 3.04
CA ARG A 191 0.68 3.20 2.75
C ARG A 191 0.20 1.85 3.31
N GLY A 192 -1.00 1.80 3.86
CA GLY A 192 -1.59 0.58 4.44
C GLY A 192 -0.90 0.08 5.71
N GLY A 193 -0.02 0.89 6.29
CA GLY A 193 0.75 0.63 7.49
C GLY A 193 2.24 0.40 7.23
N THR A 194 3.08 0.96 8.10
CA THR A 194 4.54 0.82 8.00
C THR A 194 5.01 -0.59 8.34
N SER A 195 6.22 -0.93 7.95
CA SER A 195 6.86 -2.21 8.28
C SER A 195 6.88 -2.49 9.78
N GLU A 196 7.11 -1.47 10.62
CA GLU A 196 7.12 -1.59 12.07
C GLU A 196 5.73 -1.99 12.62
N ILE A 197 4.67 -1.39 12.09
CA ILE A 197 3.29 -1.73 12.45
C ILE A 197 2.96 -3.17 12.02
N MET A 198 3.33 -3.55 10.79
CA MET A 198 3.08 -4.91 10.29
C MET A 198 3.81 -5.96 11.13
N ARG A 199 5.09 -5.75 11.39
CA ARG A 199 5.89 -6.63 12.27
C ARG A 199 5.33 -6.69 13.68
N GLY A 200 4.83 -5.57 14.22
CA GLY A 200 4.15 -5.52 15.52
C GLY A 200 2.88 -6.38 15.57
N ILE A 201 2.06 -6.35 14.53
CA ILE A 201 0.86 -7.20 14.41
C ILE A 201 1.26 -8.68 14.37
N ILE A 202 2.22 -9.03 13.51
CA ILE A 202 2.70 -10.39 13.32
C ILE A 202 3.30 -10.92 14.64
N SER A 203 4.20 -10.17 15.28
CA SER A 203 4.86 -10.56 16.54
C SER A 203 3.87 -10.82 17.67
N LYS A 204 2.85 -9.96 17.81
CA LYS A 204 1.81 -10.10 18.82
C LYS A 204 1.05 -11.42 18.66
N GLN A 205 0.72 -11.80 17.43
CA GLN A 205 -0.02 -13.04 17.16
C GLN A 205 0.84 -14.30 17.31
N LEU A 206 2.15 -14.17 17.13
CA LEU A 206 3.11 -15.25 17.39
C LEU A 206 3.46 -15.38 18.89
N GLY A 207 2.86 -14.58 19.76
CA GLY A 207 3.12 -14.61 21.20
C GLY A 207 4.48 -14.06 21.61
N LEU A 208 5.12 -13.24 20.74
CA LEU A 208 6.44 -12.65 21.00
C LEU A 208 6.36 -11.31 21.76
N ARG A 209 5.16 -10.86 22.15
CA ARG A 209 4.88 -9.64 22.94
C ARG A 209 3.67 -9.84 23.83
#